data_dc8fc2e7d83bf27fe732c272ae43f8ff
#
_entry.id   dc8fc2e7d83bf27fe732c272ae43f8ff
#
_cell.length_a   1.000
_cell.length_b   1.000
_cell.length_c   1.000
_cell.angle_alpha   90.00
_cell.angle_beta   90.00
_cell.angle_gamma   90.00
#
_symmetry.space_group_name_H-M   'P 1'
#
loop_
_entity.id
_entity.type
_entity.pdbx_description
1 polymer ?
#
loop_
_entity_poly.entity_id
_entity_poly.type
_entity_poly.pdbx_seq_one_letter_code
_entity_poly.pdbx_strand_id
1 'polypeptide(L)'
;MIICIFKIFFDDLWTIVEVSVFMEYYCLLVKTGEEEKFKGAALEKLSLTDFTVDFYFFQRSLKTNQGKVFENPLFPGYIFFSTEQLVPELMMILKKVKGFIRFLIDNTNPIKIVGRQLEELRIFIRNGEHWGISKVEFLPGKNVRAISGPLVGLEGKIYKVNKKRGRVTIMTSLSPDGRKIDLAFESVQLVDEGK
;
A
#
# COMPACT_ATOMS: atom_id res chain seq x y z
N MET A 1 -4.80 -10.40 9.42
CA MET A 1 -4.73 -11.55 10.35
C MET A 1 -4.52 -12.78 9.49
N ILE A 2 -3.33 -13.33 9.52
CA ILE A 2 -3.01 -14.63 8.87
C ILE A 2 -3.21 -15.66 9.96
N ILE A 3 -4.08 -16.64 9.72
CA ILE A 3 -4.31 -17.76 10.65
C ILE A 3 -3.44 -18.89 10.15
N CYS A 4 -2.38 -19.21 10.90
CA CYS A 4 -1.58 -20.40 10.67
C CYS A 4 -2.17 -21.54 11.49
N ILE A 5 -2.53 -22.63 10.83
CA ILE A 5 -3.05 -23.85 11.47
C ILE A 5 -1.88 -24.79 11.66
N PHE A 6 -1.47 -25.01 12.91
CA PHE A 6 -0.48 -26.03 13.26
C PHE A 6 -1.19 -27.25 13.83
N LYS A 7 -0.84 -28.43 13.30
CA LYS A 7 -1.20 -29.69 13.93
C LYS A 7 -0.08 -30.09 14.89
N ILE A 8 -0.34 -30.09 16.17
CA ILE A 8 0.61 -30.54 17.21
C ILE A 8 0.11 -31.89 17.74
N PHE A 9 1.01 -32.86 17.79
CA PHE A 9 0.74 -34.19 18.35
C PHE A 9 1.07 -34.15 19.84
N PHE A 10 0.06 -34.36 20.69
CA PHE A 10 0.20 -34.44 22.14
C PHE A 10 -0.61 -35.63 22.64
N ASP A 11 0.00 -36.53 23.41
CA ASP A 11 -0.65 -37.67 24.11
C ASP A 11 -1.67 -38.43 23.23
N ASP A 12 -1.23 -38.94 22.05
CA ASP A 12 -2.06 -39.68 21.09
C ASP A 12 -3.27 -38.93 20.49
N LEU A 13 -3.35 -37.61 20.68
CA LEU A 13 -4.38 -36.76 20.09
C LEU A 13 -3.78 -35.66 19.22
N TRP A 14 -4.35 -35.46 18.00
CA TRP A 14 -4.06 -34.30 17.17
C TRP A 14 -4.83 -33.08 17.67
N THR A 15 -4.12 -32.08 18.17
CA THR A 15 -4.73 -30.81 18.56
C THR A 15 -4.47 -29.78 17.46
N ILE A 16 -5.52 -29.13 17.00
CA ILE A 16 -5.45 -28.01 16.08
C ILE A 16 -5.22 -26.75 16.93
N VAL A 17 -4.05 -26.13 16.78
CA VAL A 17 -3.78 -24.84 17.43
C VAL A 17 -3.88 -23.77 16.36
N GLU A 18 -4.86 -22.89 16.49
CA GLU A 18 -4.95 -21.69 15.69
C GLU A 18 -4.05 -20.61 16.29
N VAL A 19 -2.93 -20.35 15.65
CA VAL A 19 -2.05 -19.25 16.04
C VAL A 19 -2.40 -18.04 15.20
N SER A 20 -2.97 -17.02 15.82
CA SER A 20 -3.18 -15.73 15.18
C SER A 20 -1.87 -14.99 15.13
N VAL A 21 -1.24 -14.97 13.97
CA VAL A 21 -0.01 -14.19 13.75
C VAL A 21 -0.41 -12.74 13.54
N PHE A 22 0.01 -11.88 14.47
CA PHE A 22 -0.19 -10.44 14.35
C PHE A 22 0.96 -9.82 13.58
N MET A 23 0.69 -9.38 12.36
CA MET A 23 1.68 -8.67 11.54
C MET A 23 1.80 -7.22 12.00
N GLU A 24 3.03 -6.79 12.22
CA GLU A 24 3.41 -5.41 12.50
C GLU A 24 3.78 -4.73 11.18
N TYR A 25 3.39 -3.47 11.02
CA TYR A 25 3.61 -2.71 9.80
C TYR A 25 4.56 -1.56 10.05
N TYR A 26 5.48 -1.37 9.11
CA TYR A 26 6.53 -0.36 9.15
C TYR A 26 6.71 0.28 7.79
N CYS A 27 7.50 1.36 7.76
CA CYS A 27 7.90 2.02 6.54
C CYS A 27 9.39 2.30 6.55
N LEU A 28 10.02 2.13 5.40
CA LEU A 28 11.41 2.49 5.18
C LEU A 28 11.55 3.41 3.97
N LEU A 29 12.61 4.20 3.96
CA LEU A 29 13.00 5.08 2.88
C LEU A 29 14.14 4.43 2.11
N VAL A 30 13.99 4.38 0.80
CA VAL A 30 15.01 3.90 -0.14
C VAL A 30 15.33 4.98 -1.16
N LYS A 31 16.36 4.76 -1.94
CA LYS A 31 16.70 5.64 -3.04
C LYS A 31 15.57 5.67 -4.06
N THR A 32 15.02 6.86 -4.28
CA THR A 32 13.91 7.08 -5.20
C THR A 32 14.25 6.60 -6.61
N GLY A 33 13.34 5.84 -7.20
CA GLY A 33 13.51 5.19 -8.51
C GLY A 33 14.22 3.83 -8.44
N GLU A 34 14.61 3.36 -7.25
CA GLU A 34 15.19 2.04 -7.03
C GLU A 34 14.30 1.13 -6.14
N GLU A 35 13.04 1.53 -5.90
CA GLU A 35 12.12 0.87 -4.97
C GLU A 35 11.91 -0.61 -5.32
N GLU A 36 11.60 -0.92 -6.59
CA GLU A 36 11.42 -2.30 -7.07
C GLU A 36 12.71 -3.13 -6.96
N LYS A 37 13.87 -2.51 -7.28
CA LYS A 37 15.16 -3.18 -7.15
C LYS A 37 15.47 -3.50 -5.70
N PHE A 38 15.16 -2.56 -4.81
CA PHE A 38 15.32 -2.77 -3.37
C PHE A 38 14.44 -3.92 -2.89
N LYS A 39 13.14 -3.91 -3.26
CA LYS A 39 12.18 -4.95 -2.90
C LYS A 39 12.67 -6.33 -3.34
N GLY A 40 13.09 -6.48 -4.60
CA GLY A 40 13.64 -7.73 -5.13
C GLY A 40 14.88 -8.20 -4.38
N ALA A 41 15.87 -7.31 -4.17
CA ALA A 41 17.10 -7.65 -3.46
C ALA A 41 16.88 -7.96 -1.97
N ALA A 42 15.88 -7.31 -1.34
CA ALA A 42 15.51 -7.62 0.04
C ALA A 42 14.89 -9.01 0.15
N LEU A 43 13.95 -9.34 -0.73
CA LEU A 43 13.31 -10.67 -0.77
C LEU A 43 14.34 -11.77 -1.04
N GLU A 44 15.30 -11.56 -1.94
CA GLU A 44 16.39 -12.51 -2.20
C GLU A 44 17.22 -12.78 -0.95
N LYS A 45 17.61 -11.74 -0.20
CA LYS A 45 18.36 -11.92 1.05
C LYS A 45 17.53 -12.61 2.14
N LEU A 46 16.25 -12.32 2.22
CA LEU A 46 15.35 -12.86 3.23
C LEU A 46 14.95 -14.32 2.93
N SER A 47 14.99 -14.74 1.65
CA SER A 47 14.72 -16.14 1.28
C SER A 47 15.69 -17.15 1.89
N LEU A 48 16.83 -16.69 2.42
CA LEU A 48 17.83 -17.48 3.12
C LEU A 48 17.66 -17.46 4.65
N THR A 49 16.56 -16.94 5.14
CA THR A 49 16.24 -16.75 6.56
C THR A 49 14.83 -17.23 6.87
N ASP A 50 14.52 -17.39 8.15
CA ASP A 50 13.16 -17.74 8.62
C ASP A 50 12.25 -16.53 8.83
N PHE A 51 12.67 -15.32 8.42
CA PHE A 51 11.85 -14.13 8.57
C PHE A 51 10.75 -14.07 7.52
N THR A 52 9.51 -13.93 7.99
CA THR A 52 8.35 -13.62 7.15
C THR A 52 8.21 -12.12 6.99
N VAL A 53 8.42 -11.62 5.78
CA VAL A 53 8.33 -10.19 5.46
C VAL A 53 7.61 -9.99 4.13
N ASP A 54 6.55 -9.19 4.14
CA ASP A 54 5.89 -8.73 2.92
C ASP A 54 6.25 -7.27 2.66
N PHE A 55 6.60 -6.93 1.43
CA PHE A 55 6.89 -5.56 1.01
C PHE A 55 5.80 -5.02 0.10
N TYR A 56 5.44 -3.76 0.30
CA TYR A 56 4.41 -3.06 -0.46
C TYR A 56 5.00 -1.78 -1.06
N PHE A 57 5.05 -1.73 -2.38
CA PHE A 57 5.45 -0.56 -3.14
C PHE A 57 4.30 -0.15 -4.06
N PHE A 58 3.61 0.93 -3.71
CA PHE A 58 2.41 1.36 -4.40
C PHE A 58 2.74 2.26 -5.59
N GLN A 59 2.21 1.89 -6.75
CA GLN A 59 2.30 2.62 -8.01
C GLN A 59 0.91 2.98 -8.52
N ARG A 60 0.83 3.99 -9.36
CA ARG A 60 -0.42 4.43 -9.98
C ARG A 60 -0.25 4.65 -11.45
N SER A 61 -1.26 4.33 -12.23
CA SER A 61 -1.35 4.68 -13.64
C SER A 61 -1.87 6.11 -13.78
N LEU A 62 -1.16 6.92 -14.54
CA LEU A 62 -1.56 8.27 -14.89
C LEU A 62 -1.62 8.40 -16.41
N LYS A 63 -2.53 9.26 -16.92
CA LYS A 63 -2.59 9.61 -18.35
C LYS A 63 -1.96 10.98 -18.60
N THR A 64 -1.18 11.09 -19.67
CA THR A 64 -0.77 12.38 -20.23
C THR A 64 -1.93 13.07 -20.96
N ASN A 65 -1.78 14.34 -21.31
CA ASN A 65 -2.78 15.05 -22.12
C ASN A 65 -2.95 14.43 -23.53
N GLN A 66 -1.98 13.66 -23.99
CA GLN A 66 -2.01 12.92 -25.26
C GLN A 66 -2.59 11.50 -25.11
N GLY A 67 -3.09 11.13 -23.92
CA GLY A 67 -3.68 9.83 -23.66
C GLY A 67 -2.70 8.70 -23.34
N LYS A 68 -1.38 8.93 -23.36
CA LYS A 68 -0.38 7.91 -23.01
C LYS A 68 -0.45 7.63 -21.51
N VAL A 69 -0.56 6.34 -21.15
CA VAL A 69 -0.53 5.87 -19.75
C VAL A 69 0.93 5.63 -19.35
N PHE A 70 1.25 6.00 -18.10
CA PHE A 70 2.53 5.75 -17.49
C PHE A 70 2.36 5.46 -16.00
N GLU A 71 3.24 4.65 -15.45
CA GLU A 71 3.27 4.31 -14.03
C GLU A 71 4.10 5.33 -13.25
N ASN A 72 3.65 5.61 -12.02
CA ASN A 72 4.32 6.55 -11.13
C ASN A 72 4.14 6.11 -9.67
N PRO A 73 5.18 6.12 -8.85
CA PRO A 73 5.05 5.83 -7.43
C PRO A 73 3.98 6.70 -6.74
N LEU A 74 3.17 6.09 -5.88
CA LEU A 74 2.27 6.83 -4.98
C LEU A 74 3.07 7.55 -3.90
N PHE A 75 4.10 6.88 -3.39
CA PHE A 75 4.99 7.36 -2.34
C PHE A 75 6.45 7.21 -2.81
N PRO A 76 7.00 8.16 -3.61
CA PRO A 76 8.37 8.05 -4.11
C PRO A 76 9.40 7.89 -2.99
N GLY A 77 10.21 6.85 -3.07
CA GLY A 77 11.24 6.51 -2.08
C GLY A 77 10.73 5.75 -0.86
N TYR A 78 9.43 5.53 -0.70
CA TYR A 78 8.89 4.82 0.44
C TYR A 78 8.47 3.40 0.07
N ILE A 79 8.85 2.45 0.92
CA ILE A 79 8.38 1.06 0.89
C ILE A 79 7.77 0.74 2.25
N PHE A 80 6.55 0.26 2.24
CA PHE A 80 5.91 -0.29 3.43
C PHE A 80 6.24 -1.78 3.52
N PHE A 81 6.30 -2.31 4.72
CA PHE A 81 6.49 -3.73 4.92
C PHE A 81 5.79 -4.22 6.18
N SER A 82 5.45 -5.51 6.18
CA SER A 82 4.92 -6.19 7.35
C SER A 82 5.83 -7.35 7.75
N THR A 83 5.89 -7.60 9.05
CA THR A 83 6.61 -8.73 9.66
C THR A 83 5.92 -9.11 10.97
N GLU A 84 6.18 -10.31 11.46
CA GLU A 84 5.68 -10.73 12.78
C GLU A 84 6.28 -9.88 13.90
N GLN A 85 7.59 -9.67 13.84
CA GLN A 85 8.33 -8.83 14.76
C GLN A 85 9.55 -8.22 14.08
N LEU A 86 9.77 -6.93 14.25
CA LEU A 86 10.96 -6.26 13.74
C LEU A 86 12.12 -6.39 14.74
N VAL A 87 12.90 -7.44 14.60
CA VAL A 87 14.09 -7.72 15.43
C VAL A 87 15.36 -7.07 14.87
N PRO A 88 16.41 -6.86 15.69
CA PRO A 88 17.67 -6.23 15.25
C PRO A 88 18.33 -6.93 14.07
N GLU A 89 18.25 -8.25 14.01
CA GLU A 89 18.81 -9.08 12.94
C GLU A 89 18.14 -8.77 11.59
N LEU A 90 16.82 -8.71 11.56
CA LEU A 90 16.04 -8.33 10.38
C LEU A 90 16.38 -6.89 9.95
N MET A 91 16.48 -5.98 10.91
CA MET A 91 16.88 -4.60 10.63
C MET A 91 18.28 -4.52 10.00
N MET A 92 19.23 -5.33 10.48
CA MET A 92 20.59 -5.39 9.90
C MET A 92 20.59 -5.92 8.47
N ILE A 93 19.77 -6.94 8.16
CA ILE A 93 19.63 -7.46 6.81
C ILE A 93 19.10 -6.37 5.88
N LEU A 94 18.02 -5.69 6.26
CA LEU A 94 17.41 -4.63 5.46
C LEU A 94 18.36 -3.44 5.25
N LYS A 95 19.11 -3.03 6.27
CA LYS A 95 20.12 -1.96 6.16
C LYS A 95 21.26 -2.29 5.17
N LYS A 96 21.56 -3.57 4.96
CA LYS A 96 22.59 -4.02 4.01
C LYS A 96 22.09 -4.18 2.58
N VAL A 97 20.80 -3.95 2.32
CA VAL A 97 20.26 -3.96 0.95
C VAL A 97 20.64 -2.66 0.25
N LYS A 98 21.16 -2.78 -0.97
CA LYS A 98 21.51 -1.61 -1.78
C LYS A 98 20.29 -0.71 -2.00
N GLY A 99 20.46 0.58 -1.78
CA GLY A 99 19.39 1.56 -1.90
C GLY A 99 18.68 1.88 -0.59
N PHE A 100 18.92 1.15 0.50
CA PHE A 100 18.42 1.50 1.82
C PHE A 100 18.94 2.87 2.25
N ILE A 101 18.07 3.73 2.75
CA ILE A 101 18.44 5.03 3.33
C ILE A 101 18.20 5.00 4.84
N ARG A 102 16.97 4.74 5.26
CA ARG A 102 16.61 4.67 6.69
C ARG A 102 15.23 4.05 6.91
N PHE A 103 14.97 3.60 8.13
CA PHE A 103 13.61 3.40 8.60
C PHE A 103 12.93 4.75 8.82
N LEU A 104 11.62 4.79 8.66
CA LEU A 104 10.87 6.02 8.88
C LEU A 104 10.91 6.41 10.36
N ILE A 105 11.15 7.71 10.62
CA ILE A 105 11.24 8.37 11.91
C ILE A 105 12.55 8.03 12.65
N ASP A 106 12.77 6.78 13.03
CA ASP A 106 13.95 6.38 13.81
C ASP A 106 14.61 5.14 13.20
N ASN A 107 15.92 5.22 13.02
CA ASN A 107 16.74 4.16 12.42
C ASN A 107 17.18 3.10 13.46
N THR A 108 17.08 3.44 14.73
CA THR A 108 17.45 2.57 15.84
C THR A 108 16.23 1.86 16.41
N ASN A 109 15.11 2.59 16.52
CA ASN A 109 13.84 2.07 17.00
C ASN A 109 12.70 2.48 16.05
N PRO A 110 12.54 1.77 14.93
CA PRO A 110 11.52 2.09 13.94
C PRO A 110 10.11 2.08 14.53
N ILE A 111 9.33 3.09 14.17
CA ILE A 111 7.98 3.24 14.71
C ILE A 111 7.00 2.41 13.89
N LYS A 112 6.17 1.63 14.58
CA LYS A 112 5.08 0.87 13.97
C LYS A 112 4.01 1.80 13.41
N ILE A 113 3.47 1.42 12.27
CA ILE A 113 2.27 2.06 11.71
C ILE A 113 1.07 1.51 12.49
N VAL A 114 0.34 2.40 13.16
CA VAL A 114 -0.79 2.03 14.03
C VAL A 114 -2.00 2.94 13.80
N GLY A 115 -3.13 2.57 14.38
CA GLY A 115 -4.36 3.38 14.39
C GLY A 115 -4.81 3.74 12.97
N ARG A 116 -5.18 5.02 12.77
CA ARG A 116 -5.74 5.51 11.50
C ARG A 116 -4.81 5.31 10.30
N GLN A 117 -3.49 5.41 10.51
CA GLN A 117 -2.53 5.15 9.43
C GLN A 117 -2.54 3.67 9.02
N LEU A 118 -2.66 2.75 9.97
CA LEU A 118 -2.75 1.32 9.68
C LEU A 118 -4.05 0.97 8.93
N GLU A 119 -5.16 1.55 9.34
CA GLU A 119 -6.44 1.37 8.64
C GLU A 119 -6.35 1.82 7.19
N GLU A 120 -5.73 2.98 6.97
CA GLU A 120 -5.50 3.50 5.63
C GLU A 120 -4.55 2.60 4.83
N LEU A 121 -3.42 2.15 5.41
CA LEU A 121 -2.48 1.25 4.76
C LEU A 121 -3.15 -0.06 4.33
N ARG A 122 -4.03 -0.60 5.15
CA ARG A 122 -4.81 -1.81 4.82
C ARG A 122 -5.73 -1.61 3.61
N ILE A 123 -6.30 -0.40 3.43
CA ILE A 123 -7.06 -0.07 2.21
C ILE A 123 -6.13 -0.08 1.00
N PHE A 124 -4.92 0.49 1.14
CA PHE A 124 -3.93 0.49 0.07
C PHE A 124 -3.51 -0.93 -0.30
N ILE A 125 -3.19 -1.77 0.67
CA ILE A 125 -2.80 -3.18 0.46
C ILE A 125 -3.94 -3.96 -0.23
N ARG A 126 -5.17 -3.78 0.21
CA ARG A 126 -6.35 -4.46 -0.38
C ARG A 126 -6.59 -4.06 -1.84
N ASN A 127 -6.30 -2.81 -2.20
CA ASN A 127 -6.37 -2.35 -3.59
C ASN A 127 -5.21 -2.84 -4.46
N GLY A 128 -4.21 -3.50 -3.85
CA GLY A 128 -3.01 -3.98 -4.53
C GLY A 128 -1.95 -2.90 -4.73
N GLU A 129 -0.81 -3.29 -5.24
CA GLU A 129 0.33 -2.38 -5.43
C GLU A 129 0.19 -1.50 -6.68
N HIS A 130 -0.58 -1.94 -7.70
CA HIS A 130 -0.79 -1.22 -8.95
C HIS A 130 -2.19 -0.59 -9.01
N TRP A 131 -2.22 0.73 -8.85
CA TRP A 131 -3.45 1.50 -8.81
C TRP A 131 -3.80 2.03 -10.21
N GLY A 132 -4.65 1.31 -10.90
CA GLY A 132 -5.16 1.67 -12.22
C GLY A 132 -6.06 2.90 -12.21
N ILE A 133 -6.73 3.13 -13.32
CA ILE A 133 -7.67 4.23 -13.52
C ILE A 133 -9.01 3.85 -12.91
N SER A 134 -9.55 4.69 -12.04
CA SER A 134 -10.86 4.46 -11.44
C SER A 134 -11.99 4.91 -12.37
N LYS A 135 -13.11 4.20 -12.35
CA LYS A 135 -14.35 4.66 -12.97
C LYS A 135 -15.19 5.39 -11.92
N VAL A 136 -15.61 6.60 -12.24
CA VAL A 136 -16.37 7.44 -11.32
C VAL A 136 -17.61 8.00 -11.97
N GLU A 137 -18.64 8.24 -11.15
CA GLU A 137 -19.84 8.98 -11.48
C GLU A 137 -19.86 10.30 -10.73
N PHE A 138 -20.32 11.35 -11.38
CA PHE A 138 -20.53 12.65 -10.77
C PHE A 138 -22.00 12.81 -10.38
N LEU A 139 -22.24 12.85 -9.08
CA LEU A 139 -23.56 13.08 -8.52
C LEU A 139 -23.87 14.58 -8.42
N PRO A 140 -25.16 14.96 -8.31
CA PRO A 140 -25.55 16.33 -7.98
C PRO A 140 -24.82 16.85 -6.74
N GLY A 141 -24.49 18.16 -6.70
CA GLY A 141 -23.77 18.75 -5.57
C GLY A 141 -22.26 18.53 -5.57
N LYS A 142 -21.66 18.20 -6.72
CA LYS A 142 -20.20 17.96 -6.90
C LYS A 142 -19.64 16.73 -6.18
N ASN A 143 -20.48 15.84 -5.70
CA ASN A 143 -20.04 14.59 -5.11
C ASN A 143 -19.52 13.63 -6.17
N VAL A 144 -18.49 12.86 -5.83
CA VAL A 144 -17.91 11.82 -6.68
C VAL A 144 -18.19 10.47 -6.02
N ARG A 145 -18.76 9.56 -6.79
CA ARG A 145 -18.94 8.16 -6.41
C ARG A 145 -18.00 7.31 -7.25
N ALA A 146 -17.14 6.53 -6.60
CA ALA A 146 -16.32 5.57 -7.29
C ALA A 146 -17.15 4.31 -7.60
N ILE A 147 -17.17 3.90 -8.87
CA ILE A 147 -17.87 2.69 -9.32
C ILE A 147 -16.92 1.50 -9.31
N SER A 148 -15.67 1.73 -9.70
CA SER A 148 -14.63 0.71 -9.69
C SER A 148 -13.24 1.33 -9.61
N GLY A 149 -12.25 0.51 -9.28
CA GLY A 149 -10.86 0.92 -9.16
C GLY A 149 -10.48 1.45 -7.79
N PRO A 150 -9.24 1.96 -7.64
CA PRO A 150 -8.64 2.26 -6.34
C PRO A 150 -9.28 3.42 -5.56
N LEU A 151 -10.18 4.20 -6.17
CA LEU A 151 -10.94 5.23 -5.45
C LEU A 151 -12.09 4.69 -4.61
N VAL A 152 -12.49 3.44 -4.80
CA VAL A 152 -13.57 2.82 -4.02
C VAL A 152 -13.18 2.76 -2.54
N GLY A 153 -14.01 3.37 -1.69
CA GLY A 153 -13.78 3.49 -0.25
C GLY A 153 -12.83 4.64 0.16
N LEU A 154 -12.38 5.43 -0.82
CA LEU A 154 -11.54 6.62 -0.58
C LEU A 154 -12.25 7.93 -0.93
N GLU A 155 -13.54 7.90 -1.27
CA GLU A 155 -14.31 9.07 -1.68
C GLU A 155 -14.31 10.18 -0.62
N GLY A 156 -14.39 9.81 0.67
CA GLY A 156 -14.33 10.74 1.79
C GLY A 156 -12.98 11.43 1.97
N LYS A 157 -11.93 10.97 1.27
CA LYS A 157 -10.58 11.56 1.27
C LYS A 157 -10.33 12.49 0.09
N ILE A 158 -11.31 12.66 -0.80
CA ILE A 158 -11.19 13.52 -1.98
C ILE A 158 -11.06 14.98 -1.53
N TYR A 159 -9.90 15.55 -1.85
CA TYR A 159 -9.59 16.96 -1.60
C TYR A 159 -9.95 17.85 -2.80
N LYS A 160 -9.68 17.36 -4.03
CA LYS A 160 -9.88 18.13 -5.25
C LYS A 160 -10.17 17.20 -6.44
N VAL A 161 -11.04 17.67 -7.33
CA VAL A 161 -11.35 17.00 -8.60
C VAL A 161 -10.98 17.92 -9.76
N ASN A 162 -10.22 17.39 -10.71
CA ASN A 162 -9.90 18.06 -11.97
C ASN A 162 -10.47 17.25 -13.14
N LYS A 163 -11.71 17.56 -13.53
CA LYS A 163 -12.42 16.87 -14.62
C LYS A 163 -11.68 16.98 -15.95
N LYS A 164 -11.10 18.16 -16.26
CA LYS A 164 -10.38 18.40 -17.52
C LYS A 164 -9.16 17.46 -17.69
N ARG A 165 -8.48 17.14 -16.58
CA ARG A 165 -7.30 16.26 -16.59
C ARG A 165 -7.63 14.81 -16.20
N GLY A 166 -8.89 14.49 -15.89
CA GLY A 166 -9.25 13.16 -15.38
C GLY A 166 -8.50 12.82 -14.09
N ARG A 167 -8.39 13.76 -13.14
CA ARG A 167 -7.62 13.58 -11.91
C ARG A 167 -8.41 13.92 -10.66
N VAL A 168 -8.29 13.06 -9.68
CA VAL A 168 -8.76 13.28 -8.30
C VAL A 168 -7.55 13.35 -7.39
N THR A 169 -7.49 14.37 -6.56
CA THR A 169 -6.48 14.48 -5.50
C THR A 169 -7.09 14.01 -4.19
N ILE A 170 -6.50 13.00 -3.55
CA ILE A 170 -6.88 12.53 -2.21
C ILE A 170 -5.84 12.99 -1.18
N MET A 171 -6.26 13.09 0.08
CA MET A 171 -5.37 13.30 1.22
C MET A 171 -5.07 11.96 1.90
N THR A 172 -3.81 11.73 2.25
CA THR A 172 -3.38 10.51 2.95
C THR A 172 -2.67 10.86 4.26
N SER A 173 -2.88 10.04 5.27
CA SER A 173 -2.16 10.09 6.55
C SER A 173 -0.89 9.24 6.57
N LEU A 174 -0.64 8.46 5.51
CA LEU A 174 0.53 7.56 5.42
C LEU A 174 1.85 8.30 5.19
N SER A 175 1.80 9.56 4.76
CA SER A 175 2.98 10.41 4.68
C SER A 175 3.03 11.36 5.86
N PRO A 176 4.19 11.56 6.51
CA PRO A 176 4.35 12.52 7.60
C PRO A 176 3.90 13.94 7.23
N ASP A 177 4.04 14.29 5.96
CA ASP A 177 3.73 15.63 5.43
C ASP A 177 2.26 15.80 5.02
N GLY A 178 1.38 14.81 5.29
CA GLY A 178 -0.02 14.83 4.84
C GLY A 178 -0.12 14.95 3.32
N ARG A 179 0.62 14.14 2.58
CA ARG A 179 0.74 14.26 1.12
C ARG A 179 -0.60 14.12 0.42
N LYS A 180 -0.73 14.96 -0.58
CA LYS A 180 -1.81 14.87 -1.57
C LYS A 180 -1.37 13.94 -2.69
N ILE A 181 -2.21 12.97 -3.00
CA ILE A 181 -1.97 11.99 -4.05
C ILE A 181 -2.97 12.22 -5.17
N ASP A 182 -2.48 12.35 -6.40
CA ASP A 182 -3.32 12.42 -7.58
C ASP A 182 -3.58 11.02 -8.13
N LEU A 183 -4.83 10.66 -8.32
CA LEU A 183 -5.27 9.42 -8.95
C LEU A 183 -6.00 9.74 -10.25
N ALA A 184 -5.84 8.89 -11.26
CA ALA A 184 -6.55 9.03 -12.51
C ALA A 184 -7.97 8.46 -12.40
N PHE A 185 -8.92 9.11 -13.11
CA PHE A 185 -10.27 8.59 -13.26
C PHE A 185 -10.80 8.79 -14.68
N GLU A 186 -11.78 7.96 -15.01
CA GLU A 186 -12.67 8.12 -16.16
C GLU A 186 -14.10 8.29 -15.64
N SER A 187 -14.82 9.28 -16.18
CA SER A 187 -16.22 9.47 -15.85
C SER A 187 -17.10 8.50 -16.63
N VAL A 188 -17.98 7.79 -15.94
CA VAL A 188 -19.03 6.99 -16.55
C VAL A 188 -20.30 7.82 -16.53
N GLN A 189 -20.94 7.99 -17.68
CA GLN A 189 -22.32 8.43 -17.74
C GLN A 189 -23.19 7.18 -17.59
N LEU A 190 -24.02 7.10 -16.56
CA LEU A 190 -25.08 6.12 -16.56
C LEU A 190 -25.98 6.45 -17.74
N VAL A 191 -26.01 5.60 -18.74
CA VAL A 191 -27.08 5.64 -19.74
C VAL A 191 -28.31 5.25 -18.95
N ASP A 192 -29.22 6.20 -18.71
CA ASP A 192 -30.59 5.87 -18.30
C ASP A 192 -31.14 4.96 -19.42
N GLU A 193 -31.19 3.67 -19.17
CA GLU A 193 -32.02 2.78 -19.97
C GLU A 193 -33.46 3.24 -19.70
N GLY A 194 -33.89 4.22 -20.53
CA GLY A 194 -35.25 4.74 -20.53
C GLY A 194 -36.23 3.61 -20.67
N LYS A 195 -37.18 3.64 -19.79
CA LYS A 195 -38.42 2.84 -19.86
C LYS A 195 -39.10 2.92 -21.22
#